data_a902190470166612de04e563c2885402
#
_entry.id   a902190470166612de04e563c2885402
#
_cell.length_a   1.000
_cell.length_b   1.000
_cell.length_c   1.000
_cell.angle_alpha   90.00
_cell.angle_beta   90.00
_cell.angle_gamma   90.00
#
_symmetry.space_group_name_H-M   'P 1'
#
loop_
_entity.id
_entity.type
_entity.pdbx_description
1 polymer ?
#
loop_
_entity_poly.entity_id
_entity_poly.type
_entity_poly.pdbx_seq_one_letter_code
_entity_poly.pdbx_strand_id
1 'polypeptide(L)'
;MFSKKLISEPYDSLKEISTKDEDWKYTNISESINDFKVEEENNDLVENTDFDIVFNSNEFIFKDNETFSVTDLNDVSEPLITDYALRPVDRFLAQQYQKCNGGIIIDFKENNQEFVTLNLQNTGLSTPYIGINVEKNVTAKLSIKFGDSLNADIYSIIEVLTNSNSNLELIIDADTPKEIDIINSIFARVEKDGFFNIHTVSTGGSFSRNRIDVDLIGDGA
;
A
#
# COMPACT_ATOMS: atom_id res chain seq x y z
N MET A 1 -12.55 -11.81 4.28
CA MET A 1 -11.63 -11.64 5.40
C MET A 1 -10.31 -12.26 5.01
N PHE A 2 -9.57 -11.50 4.22
CA PHE A 2 -8.31 -11.87 3.58
C PHE A 2 -7.19 -12.18 4.60
N SER A 3 -7.09 -11.37 5.64
CA SER A 3 -5.99 -11.38 6.60
C SER A 3 -5.81 -12.66 7.41
N LYS A 4 -6.86 -13.43 7.67
CA LYS A 4 -6.75 -14.63 8.54
C LYS A 4 -6.21 -15.88 7.86
N LYS A 5 -6.07 -15.89 6.53
CA LYS A 5 -5.61 -17.08 5.76
C LYS A 5 -4.13 -17.04 5.38
N LEU A 6 -3.47 -15.89 5.48
CA LEU A 6 -2.18 -15.66 4.83
C LEU A 6 -0.98 -15.62 5.76
N ILE A 7 -1.17 -15.45 7.06
CA ILE A 7 -0.07 -15.44 8.01
C ILE A 7 -0.05 -16.78 8.74
N SER A 8 0.99 -17.56 8.50
CA SER A 8 1.17 -18.89 9.10
C SER A 8 1.50 -18.84 10.60
N GLU A 9 1.98 -17.70 11.09
CA GLU A 9 2.31 -17.50 12.51
C GLU A 9 1.54 -16.28 13.07
N PRO A 10 0.99 -16.39 14.30
CA PRO A 10 0.44 -15.23 14.98
C PRO A 10 1.53 -14.18 15.20
N TYR A 11 1.24 -12.92 14.93
CA TYR A 11 2.22 -11.83 15.13
C TYR A 11 2.72 -11.73 16.57
N ASP A 12 1.95 -12.23 17.53
CA ASP A 12 2.33 -12.31 18.95
C ASP A 12 3.54 -13.20 19.19
N SER A 13 3.83 -14.16 18.29
CA SER A 13 5.04 -14.98 18.35
C SER A 13 6.29 -14.25 17.88
N LEU A 14 6.13 -13.15 17.18
CA LEU A 14 7.23 -12.33 16.68
C LEU A 14 7.70 -11.35 17.77
N LYS A 15 9.01 -11.10 17.79
CA LYS A 15 9.61 -10.13 18.71
C LYS A 15 9.04 -8.75 18.48
N GLU A 16 8.73 -8.02 19.55
CA GLU A 16 8.40 -6.60 19.48
C GLU A 16 9.50 -5.80 18.81
N ILE A 17 9.11 -4.86 17.95
CA ILE A 17 10.04 -3.94 17.32
C ILE A 17 10.65 -2.99 18.36
N SER A 18 11.90 -2.65 18.17
CA SER A 18 12.62 -1.75 19.07
C SER A 18 13.65 -0.91 18.31
N THR A 19 14.10 0.17 18.93
CA THR A 19 15.19 0.99 18.37
C THR A 19 16.53 0.27 18.29
N LYS A 20 16.62 -0.99 18.75
CA LYS A 20 17.79 -1.86 18.58
C LYS A 20 17.75 -2.62 17.26
N ASP A 21 16.59 -2.73 16.65
CA ASP A 21 16.42 -3.37 15.35
C ASP A 21 16.86 -2.37 14.28
N GLU A 22 17.69 -2.79 13.32
CA GLU A 22 18.32 -1.89 12.33
C GLU A 22 17.29 -1.06 11.57
N ASP A 23 16.19 -1.70 11.15
CA ASP A 23 15.10 -1.07 10.41
C ASP A 23 14.35 0.00 11.23
N TRP A 24 14.43 -0.06 12.55
CA TRP A 24 13.69 0.82 13.47
C TRP A 24 14.60 1.72 14.32
N LYS A 25 15.92 1.65 14.12
CA LYS A 25 16.93 2.31 14.96
C LYS A 25 16.74 3.80 15.16
N TYR A 26 16.24 4.50 14.15
CA TYR A 26 16.03 5.94 14.19
C TYR A 26 14.56 6.34 14.28
N THR A 27 13.69 5.40 14.55
CA THR A 27 12.26 5.59 14.62
C THR A 27 11.83 5.78 16.07
N ASN A 28 11.04 6.82 16.35
CA ASN A 28 10.40 6.97 17.65
C ASN A 28 9.22 6.00 17.74
N ILE A 29 9.47 4.81 18.27
CA ILE A 29 8.46 3.75 18.38
C ILE A 29 7.60 4.06 19.60
N SER A 30 6.33 4.40 19.36
CA SER A 30 5.32 4.47 20.40
C SER A 30 4.77 3.06 20.73
N GLU A 31 4.18 2.91 21.92
CA GLU A 31 3.48 1.65 22.25
C GLU A 31 2.37 1.35 21.23
N SER A 32 1.75 2.39 20.66
CA SER A 32 0.71 2.26 19.64
C SER A 32 1.19 1.55 18.36
N ILE A 33 2.47 1.64 18.00
CA ILE A 33 3.01 0.95 16.82
C ILE A 33 3.17 -0.55 17.09
N ASN A 34 3.47 -0.96 18.32
CA ASN A 34 3.65 -2.36 18.67
C ASN A 34 2.35 -3.16 18.77
N ASP A 35 1.22 -2.50 19.05
CA ASP A 35 -0.10 -3.13 19.06
C ASP A 35 -1.20 -2.12 18.73
N PHE A 36 -1.22 -1.66 17.48
CA PHE A 36 -2.25 -0.74 17.00
C PHE A 36 -3.60 -1.45 16.82
N LYS A 37 -4.68 -0.71 16.97
CA LYS A 37 -6.04 -1.20 16.73
C LYS A 37 -6.63 -0.46 15.53
N VAL A 38 -7.06 -1.24 14.55
CA VAL A 38 -7.82 -0.71 13.42
C VAL A 38 -9.20 -0.30 13.90
N GLU A 39 -9.64 0.87 13.50
CA GLU A 39 -10.95 1.41 13.79
C GLU A 39 -11.88 1.13 12.60
N GLU A 40 -13.16 0.87 12.90
CA GLU A 40 -14.17 0.77 11.85
C GLU A 40 -14.46 2.18 11.32
N GLU A 41 -14.30 2.37 10.02
CA GLU A 41 -14.70 3.60 9.35
C GLU A 41 -16.23 3.64 9.26
N ASN A 42 -16.83 4.72 9.76
CA ASN A 42 -18.27 4.91 9.76
C ASN A 42 -18.74 5.95 8.72
N ASN A 43 -17.84 6.45 7.90
CA ASN A 43 -18.18 7.48 6.92
C ASN A 43 -18.28 6.88 5.52
N ASP A 44 -19.32 7.30 4.82
CA ASP A 44 -19.47 7.00 3.40
C ASP A 44 -18.31 7.60 2.62
N LEU A 45 -17.87 6.87 1.59
CA LEU A 45 -16.87 7.35 0.65
C LEU A 45 -17.38 8.61 -0.06
N VAL A 46 -16.62 9.69 -0.01
CA VAL A 46 -16.95 10.92 -0.71
C VAL A 46 -16.36 10.89 -2.11
N GLU A 47 -17.23 10.83 -3.13
CA GLU A 47 -16.80 10.94 -4.52
C GLU A 47 -16.03 12.24 -4.74
N ASN A 48 -14.85 12.11 -5.32
CA ASN A 48 -14.02 13.24 -5.70
C ASN A 48 -13.62 13.09 -7.18
N THR A 49 -14.25 13.91 -8.02
CA THR A 49 -14.07 13.85 -9.48
C THR A 49 -12.70 14.31 -9.97
N ASP A 50 -11.86 14.87 -9.10
CA ASP A 50 -10.48 15.23 -9.43
C ASP A 50 -9.56 14.03 -9.48
N PHE A 51 -10.01 12.85 -8.97
CA PHE A 51 -9.26 11.61 -8.94
C PHE A 51 -9.90 10.54 -9.83
N ASP A 52 -9.09 9.63 -10.33
CA ASP A 52 -9.56 8.48 -11.12
C ASP A 52 -10.06 7.36 -10.22
N ILE A 53 -9.45 7.20 -9.05
CA ILE A 53 -9.81 6.22 -8.02
C ILE A 53 -9.90 6.96 -6.68
N VAL A 54 -11.00 6.77 -5.98
CA VAL A 54 -11.17 7.18 -4.58
C VAL A 54 -11.41 5.95 -3.75
N PHE A 55 -10.67 5.79 -2.67
CA PHE A 55 -10.66 4.59 -1.86
C PHE A 55 -10.61 4.95 -0.37
N ASN A 56 -11.47 4.31 0.41
CA ASN A 56 -11.28 4.12 1.85
C ASN A 56 -11.09 2.63 2.13
N SER A 57 -10.87 2.23 3.35
CA SER A 57 -10.62 0.83 3.67
C SER A 57 -11.79 -0.13 3.37
N ASN A 58 -12.99 0.39 3.16
CA ASN A 58 -14.21 -0.41 2.99
C ASN A 58 -14.76 -0.37 1.57
N GLU A 59 -14.59 0.75 0.89
CA GLU A 59 -15.24 1.03 -0.39
C GLU A 59 -14.28 1.71 -1.37
N PHE A 60 -14.56 1.59 -2.65
CA PHE A 60 -13.87 2.35 -3.68
C PHE A 60 -14.83 2.77 -4.78
N ILE A 61 -14.51 3.91 -5.39
CA ILE A 61 -15.15 4.43 -6.60
C ILE A 61 -14.05 4.66 -7.63
N PHE A 62 -14.23 4.26 -8.86
CA PHE A 62 -13.29 4.55 -9.93
C PHE A 62 -14.00 4.95 -11.22
N LYS A 63 -13.31 5.75 -12.02
CA LYS A 63 -13.77 6.11 -13.36
C LYS A 63 -13.51 4.95 -14.31
N ASP A 64 -14.52 4.55 -15.07
CA ASP A 64 -14.33 3.57 -16.13
C ASP A 64 -13.19 4.00 -17.07
N ASN A 65 -12.23 3.12 -17.23
CA ASN A 65 -11.05 3.36 -18.05
C ASN A 65 -10.59 2.07 -18.73
N GLU A 66 -10.21 2.15 -20.00
CA GLU A 66 -9.74 0.99 -20.76
C GLU A 66 -8.32 0.57 -20.36
N THR A 67 -7.53 1.49 -19.79
CA THR A 67 -6.12 1.24 -19.48
C THR A 67 -5.89 0.46 -18.18
N PHE A 68 -6.84 0.51 -17.25
CA PHE A 68 -6.76 -0.20 -15.98
C PHE A 68 -8.12 -0.73 -15.50
N SER A 69 -8.09 -1.67 -14.60
CA SER A 69 -9.25 -2.12 -13.83
C SER A 69 -8.94 -2.13 -12.34
N VAL A 70 -9.98 -2.01 -11.52
CA VAL A 70 -9.88 -2.06 -10.05
C VAL A 70 -10.72 -3.23 -9.55
N THR A 71 -10.12 -4.05 -8.70
CA THR A 71 -10.76 -5.22 -8.10
C THR A 71 -10.70 -5.10 -6.58
N ASP A 72 -11.80 -5.40 -5.90
CA ASP A 72 -11.84 -5.48 -4.44
C ASP A 72 -10.93 -6.62 -3.95
N LEU A 73 -10.16 -6.37 -2.92
CA LEU A 73 -9.31 -7.39 -2.29
C LEU A 73 -10.11 -8.60 -1.80
N ASN A 74 -11.38 -8.42 -1.45
CA ASN A 74 -12.26 -9.52 -1.02
C ASN A 74 -12.61 -10.49 -2.14
N ASP A 75 -12.49 -10.07 -3.40
CA ASP A 75 -12.78 -10.87 -4.59
C ASP A 75 -11.57 -11.68 -5.06
N VAL A 76 -10.40 -11.48 -4.45
CA VAL A 76 -9.19 -12.23 -4.77
C VAL A 76 -8.82 -13.21 -3.65
N SER A 77 -8.13 -14.30 -4.02
CA SER A 77 -7.76 -15.37 -3.08
C SER A 77 -6.44 -15.10 -2.34
N GLU A 78 -5.55 -14.31 -2.93
CA GLU A 78 -4.18 -14.11 -2.46
C GLU A 78 -3.71 -12.69 -2.78
N PRO A 79 -2.74 -12.12 -2.01
CA PRO A 79 -2.07 -10.88 -2.35
C PRO A 79 -1.22 -11.05 -3.62
N LEU A 80 -0.75 -9.94 -4.21
CA LEU A 80 0.11 -9.98 -5.40
C LEU A 80 1.46 -10.65 -5.09
N ILE A 81 2.01 -10.42 -3.89
CA ILE A 81 3.30 -10.97 -3.46
C ILE A 81 3.10 -11.71 -2.14
N THR A 82 2.71 -12.99 -2.22
CA THR A 82 2.38 -13.82 -1.05
C THR A 82 3.54 -14.01 -0.07
N ASP A 83 4.79 -13.92 -0.51
CA ASP A 83 5.96 -14.22 0.31
C ASP A 83 6.07 -13.30 1.53
N TYR A 84 5.75 -12.02 1.40
CA TYR A 84 5.81 -11.07 2.50
C TYR A 84 4.69 -11.28 3.52
N ALA A 85 3.51 -11.66 3.07
CA ALA A 85 2.40 -12.01 3.95
C ALA A 85 2.68 -13.30 4.73
N LEU A 86 3.31 -14.30 4.09
CA LEU A 86 3.62 -15.59 4.71
C LEU A 86 4.83 -15.54 5.65
N ARG A 87 5.78 -14.65 5.38
CA ARG A 87 7.04 -14.51 6.12
C ARG A 87 7.31 -13.05 6.44
N PRO A 88 6.50 -12.41 7.28
CA PRO A 88 6.71 -11.02 7.64
C PRO A 88 8.06 -10.87 8.35
N VAL A 89 8.80 -9.86 7.96
CA VAL A 89 10.16 -9.61 8.47
C VAL A 89 10.18 -9.10 9.90
N ASP A 90 9.08 -8.49 10.34
CA ASP A 90 8.92 -8.00 11.71
C ASP A 90 7.45 -8.08 12.17
N ARG A 91 7.24 -7.83 13.46
CA ARG A 91 5.92 -7.85 14.10
C ARG A 91 4.97 -6.79 13.53
N PHE A 92 5.49 -5.62 13.16
CA PHE A 92 4.66 -4.54 12.61
C PHE A 92 4.05 -4.94 11.26
N LEU A 93 4.88 -5.45 10.35
CA LEU A 93 4.39 -5.94 9.05
C LEU A 93 3.38 -7.07 9.23
N ALA A 94 3.64 -8.01 10.14
CA ALA A 94 2.69 -9.07 10.45
C ALA A 94 1.33 -8.52 10.91
N GLN A 95 1.34 -7.47 11.76
CA GLN A 95 0.11 -6.81 12.19
C GLN A 95 -0.60 -6.10 11.03
N GLN A 96 0.14 -5.41 10.15
CA GLN A 96 -0.48 -4.78 8.97
C GLN A 96 -1.26 -5.81 8.14
N TYR A 97 -0.67 -6.95 7.80
CA TYR A 97 -1.37 -8.00 7.05
C TYR A 97 -2.54 -8.61 7.83
N GLN A 98 -2.38 -8.88 9.12
CA GLN A 98 -3.45 -9.48 9.94
C GLN A 98 -4.61 -8.53 10.21
N LYS A 99 -4.32 -7.24 10.36
CA LYS A 99 -5.30 -6.20 10.67
C LYS A 99 -5.77 -5.45 9.41
N CYS A 100 -5.33 -5.90 8.22
CA CYS A 100 -5.80 -5.34 6.96
C CYS A 100 -7.33 -5.35 6.91
N ASN A 101 -7.92 -4.19 6.84
CA ASN A 101 -9.37 -4.00 6.92
C ASN A 101 -10.04 -3.74 5.57
N GLY A 102 -9.26 -3.78 4.49
CA GLY A 102 -9.77 -3.69 3.12
C GLY A 102 -8.66 -3.37 2.14
N GLY A 103 -8.98 -3.42 0.87
CA GLY A 103 -7.98 -3.13 -0.16
C GLY A 103 -8.49 -3.25 -1.56
N ILE A 104 -7.67 -2.82 -2.48
CA ILE A 104 -7.90 -2.87 -3.91
C ILE A 104 -6.68 -3.42 -4.64
N ILE A 105 -6.93 -4.02 -5.81
CA ILE A 105 -5.90 -4.33 -6.79
C ILE A 105 -6.18 -3.53 -8.06
N ILE A 106 -5.18 -2.81 -8.52
CA ILE A 106 -5.19 -2.02 -9.76
C ILE A 106 -4.38 -2.78 -10.79
N ASP A 107 -5.06 -3.27 -11.84
CA ASP A 107 -4.42 -3.97 -12.95
C ASP A 107 -4.29 -3.05 -14.16
N PHE A 108 -3.07 -2.66 -14.50
CA PHE A 108 -2.77 -1.92 -15.73
C PHE A 108 -2.62 -2.89 -16.90
N LYS A 109 -3.50 -2.76 -17.88
CA LYS A 109 -3.60 -3.65 -19.07
C LYS A 109 -3.07 -2.99 -20.33
N GLU A 110 -3.07 -1.66 -20.37
CA GLU A 110 -2.60 -0.86 -21.49
C GLU A 110 -1.78 0.33 -20.98
N ASN A 111 -0.98 0.91 -21.88
CA ASN A 111 -0.15 2.07 -21.56
C ASN A 111 -1.02 3.28 -21.22
N ASN A 112 -0.68 3.97 -20.13
CA ASN A 112 -1.25 5.29 -19.85
C ASN A 112 -0.19 6.38 -19.99
N GLN A 113 -0.56 7.51 -20.60
CA GLN A 113 0.32 8.67 -20.81
C GLN A 113 0.36 9.57 -19.58
N GLU A 114 -0.81 9.83 -19.01
CA GLU A 114 -1.01 10.64 -17.82
C GLU A 114 -1.03 9.76 -16.57
N PHE A 115 -0.77 10.34 -15.41
CA PHE A 115 -0.88 9.61 -14.16
C PHE A 115 -2.33 9.26 -13.87
N VAL A 116 -2.60 7.99 -13.62
CA VAL A 116 -3.81 7.58 -12.91
C VAL A 116 -3.66 8.06 -11.47
N THR A 117 -4.71 8.64 -10.92
CA THR A 117 -4.68 9.25 -9.60
C THR A 117 -5.57 8.49 -8.62
N LEU A 118 -4.98 8.07 -7.50
CA LEU A 118 -5.69 7.43 -6.39
C LEU A 118 -5.67 8.37 -5.19
N ASN A 119 -6.85 8.68 -4.65
CA ASN A 119 -6.99 9.41 -3.41
C ASN A 119 -7.42 8.46 -2.28
N LEU A 120 -6.63 8.40 -1.22
CA LEU A 120 -7.00 7.70 -0.01
C LEU A 120 -7.79 8.63 0.91
N GLN A 121 -8.97 8.18 1.32
CA GLN A 121 -9.80 8.81 2.35
C GLN A 121 -9.81 7.93 3.58
N ASN A 122 -9.72 8.50 4.77
CA ASN A 122 -9.69 7.75 6.01
C ASN A 122 -10.21 8.56 7.20
N THR A 123 -11.02 7.95 8.03
CA THR A 123 -11.65 8.56 9.21
C THR A 123 -11.25 7.92 10.54
N GLY A 124 -10.71 6.72 10.50
CA GLY A 124 -10.17 5.96 11.64
C GLY A 124 -8.84 5.31 11.27
N LEU A 125 -8.05 4.88 12.26
CA LEU A 125 -6.80 4.17 12.00
C LEU A 125 -7.06 2.93 11.14
N SER A 126 -6.42 2.86 9.98
CA SER A 126 -6.64 1.80 8.99
C SER A 126 -5.34 1.20 8.45
N THR A 127 -5.47 -0.03 7.95
CA THR A 127 -4.39 -0.77 7.27
C THR A 127 -4.83 -1.19 5.88
N PRO A 128 -4.98 -0.24 4.95
CA PRO A 128 -5.40 -0.56 3.59
C PRO A 128 -4.32 -1.32 2.84
N TYR A 129 -4.77 -2.24 1.97
CA TYR A 129 -3.92 -2.92 1.00
C TYR A 129 -4.13 -2.32 -0.39
N ILE A 130 -3.05 -2.01 -1.08
CA ILE A 130 -3.06 -1.52 -2.46
C ILE A 130 -2.15 -2.42 -3.28
N GLY A 131 -2.74 -3.28 -4.10
CA GLY A 131 -2.03 -4.08 -5.08
C GLY A 131 -1.93 -3.33 -6.41
N ILE A 132 -0.77 -3.33 -7.04
CA ILE A 132 -0.52 -2.70 -8.34
C ILE A 132 0.12 -3.74 -9.25
N ASN A 133 -0.62 -4.19 -10.24
CA ASN A 133 -0.12 -5.13 -11.24
C ASN A 133 0.01 -4.43 -12.59
N VAL A 134 1.19 -4.47 -13.17
CA VAL A 134 1.44 -3.94 -14.51
C VAL A 134 1.68 -5.10 -15.45
N GLU A 135 0.77 -5.31 -16.38
CA GLU A 135 0.85 -6.41 -17.34
C GLU A 135 2.09 -6.32 -18.24
N LYS A 136 2.46 -7.45 -18.81
CA LYS A 136 3.61 -7.56 -19.69
C LYS A 136 3.56 -6.57 -20.85
N ASN A 137 4.68 -5.90 -21.12
CA ASN A 137 4.87 -4.87 -22.14
C ASN A 137 4.03 -3.58 -21.92
N VAL A 138 3.53 -3.35 -20.72
CA VAL A 138 2.76 -2.16 -20.38
C VAL A 138 3.64 -1.13 -19.66
N THR A 139 3.46 0.13 -20.01
CA THR A 139 4.02 1.28 -19.28
C THR A 139 2.90 2.00 -18.54
N ALA A 140 3.01 2.05 -17.23
CA ALA A 140 2.00 2.61 -16.34
C ALA A 140 2.56 3.74 -15.48
N LYS A 141 1.68 4.71 -15.15
CA LYS A 141 1.96 5.80 -14.22
C LYS A 141 0.82 5.89 -13.22
N LEU A 142 1.15 5.87 -11.94
CA LEU A 142 0.19 5.96 -10.83
C LEU A 142 0.67 6.97 -9.80
N SER A 143 -0.23 7.84 -9.35
CA SER A 143 -0.02 8.71 -8.21
C SER A 143 -1.00 8.36 -7.09
N ILE A 144 -0.48 8.03 -5.91
CA ILE A 144 -1.26 7.79 -4.70
C ILE A 144 -1.16 9.02 -3.82
N LYS A 145 -2.29 9.62 -3.50
CA LYS A 145 -2.37 10.80 -2.64
C LYS A 145 -2.94 10.42 -1.28
N PHE A 146 -2.16 10.71 -0.24
CA PHE A 146 -2.57 10.75 1.16
C PHE A 146 -2.64 12.23 1.54
N GLY A 147 -3.83 12.77 1.75
CA GLY A 147 -3.94 14.22 1.89
C GLY A 147 -5.14 14.68 2.72
N ASP A 148 -5.72 15.78 2.33
CA ASP A 148 -6.69 16.60 3.09
C ASP A 148 -7.91 15.87 3.66
N SER A 149 -8.25 14.70 3.16
CA SER A 149 -9.35 13.86 3.67
C SER A 149 -8.93 12.89 4.78
N LEU A 150 -7.65 12.90 5.17
CA LEU A 150 -7.16 12.08 6.26
C LEU A 150 -7.38 12.77 7.59
N ASN A 151 -7.95 12.05 8.54
CA ASN A 151 -8.14 12.50 9.91
C ASN A 151 -7.69 11.48 10.97
N ALA A 152 -7.06 10.39 10.51
CA ALA A 152 -6.51 9.33 11.37
C ALA A 152 -5.28 8.69 10.73
N ASP A 153 -4.53 7.92 11.51
CA ASP A 153 -3.30 7.25 11.08
C ASP A 153 -3.57 6.21 9.99
N ILE A 154 -2.62 6.08 9.06
CA ILE A 154 -2.66 5.06 8.00
C ILE A 154 -1.38 4.24 8.00
N TYR A 155 -1.54 2.92 8.10
CA TYR A 155 -0.46 1.95 8.02
C TYR A 155 -0.66 1.03 6.81
N SER A 156 -0.39 1.54 5.61
CA SER A 156 -0.69 0.86 4.36
C SER A 156 0.30 -0.24 3.98
N ILE A 157 -0.21 -1.22 3.23
CA ILE A 157 0.59 -2.20 2.49
C ILE A 157 0.42 -1.89 1.01
N ILE A 158 1.53 -1.69 0.30
CA ILE A 158 1.53 -1.46 -1.14
C ILE A 158 2.38 -2.55 -1.79
N GLU A 159 1.76 -3.42 -2.58
CA GLU A 159 2.45 -4.45 -3.33
C GLU A 159 2.44 -4.12 -4.82
N VAL A 160 3.61 -4.22 -5.46
CA VAL A 160 3.81 -3.89 -6.86
C VAL A 160 4.38 -5.09 -7.59
N LEU A 161 3.71 -5.50 -8.67
CA LEU A 161 4.22 -6.48 -9.61
C LEU A 161 4.39 -5.83 -10.99
N THR A 162 5.64 -5.67 -11.44
CA THR A 162 5.96 -5.29 -12.81
C THR A 162 6.36 -6.51 -13.58
N ASN A 163 5.49 -6.93 -14.49
CA ASN A 163 5.75 -8.10 -15.33
C ASN A 163 6.81 -7.82 -16.41
N SER A 164 7.24 -8.84 -17.13
CA SER A 164 8.35 -8.73 -18.09
C SER A 164 8.15 -7.63 -19.14
N ASN A 165 9.17 -6.81 -19.39
CA ASN A 165 9.18 -5.62 -20.25
C ASN A 165 8.15 -4.55 -19.85
N SER A 166 7.68 -4.54 -18.62
CA SER A 166 6.76 -3.52 -18.14
C SER A 166 7.47 -2.41 -17.38
N ASN A 167 6.80 -1.27 -17.26
CA ASN A 167 7.33 -0.07 -16.63
C ASN A 167 6.31 0.50 -15.68
N LEU A 168 6.68 0.79 -14.44
CA LEU A 168 5.84 1.55 -13.52
C LEU A 168 6.59 2.78 -12.99
N GLU A 169 5.97 3.93 -13.14
CA GLU A 169 6.30 5.15 -12.42
C GLU A 169 5.25 5.37 -11.33
N LEU A 170 5.66 5.25 -10.06
CA LEU A 170 4.80 5.41 -8.89
C LEU A 170 5.18 6.68 -8.12
N ILE A 171 4.22 7.54 -7.89
CA ILE A 171 4.36 8.69 -6.99
C ILE A 171 3.51 8.43 -5.74
N ILE A 172 4.11 8.59 -4.57
CA ILE A 172 3.40 8.63 -3.29
C ILE A 172 3.52 10.03 -2.73
N ASP A 173 2.41 10.74 -2.70
CA ASP A 173 2.30 12.11 -2.20
C ASP A 173 1.54 12.09 -0.87
N ALA A 174 2.26 12.36 0.21
CA ALA A 174 1.75 12.39 1.57
C ALA A 174 1.85 13.81 2.13
N ASP A 175 0.89 14.65 1.78
CA ASP A 175 0.69 15.97 2.38
C ASP A 175 -0.41 15.86 3.44
N THR A 176 0.00 15.73 4.71
CA THR A 176 -0.90 15.29 5.77
C THR A 176 -0.95 16.27 6.94
N PRO A 177 -2.08 16.31 7.68
CA PRO A 177 -2.16 17.04 8.94
C PRO A 177 -1.04 16.66 9.91
N LYS A 178 -0.62 17.59 10.75
CA LYS A 178 0.57 17.43 11.63
C LYS A 178 0.43 16.35 12.70
N GLU A 179 -0.79 15.93 12.98
CA GLU A 179 -1.11 14.96 14.03
C GLU A 179 -1.17 13.53 13.52
N ILE A 180 -1.06 13.30 12.21
CA ILE A 180 -1.26 12.00 11.59
C ILE A 180 0.05 11.28 11.34
N ASP A 181 0.06 9.98 11.64
CA ASP A 181 1.16 9.07 11.32
C ASP A 181 0.87 8.31 10.02
N ILE A 182 1.83 8.29 9.10
CA ILE A 182 1.78 7.46 7.89
C ILE A 182 2.94 6.48 7.88
N ILE A 183 2.61 5.20 7.80
CA ILE A 183 3.59 4.13 7.64
C ILE A 183 3.22 3.31 6.42
N ASN A 184 4.02 3.38 5.38
CA ASN A 184 3.85 2.59 4.17
C ASN A 184 4.87 1.46 4.13
N SER A 185 4.38 0.23 4.00
CA SER A 185 5.19 -0.95 3.69
C SER A 185 5.02 -1.27 2.21
N ILE A 186 6.07 -1.00 1.42
CA ILE A 186 6.04 -1.07 -0.03
C ILE A 186 6.93 -2.21 -0.49
N PHE A 187 6.36 -3.16 -1.19
CA PHE A 187 7.04 -4.35 -1.70
C PHE A 187 6.86 -4.40 -3.21
N ALA A 188 7.96 -4.44 -3.94
CA ALA A 188 7.93 -4.53 -5.39
C ALA A 188 8.65 -5.78 -5.88
N ARG A 189 8.07 -6.43 -6.87
CA ARG A 189 8.70 -7.51 -7.63
C ARG A 189 8.81 -7.10 -9.07
N VAL A 190 10.04 -7.07 -9.59
CA VAL A 190 10.35 -6.65 -10.95
C VAL A 190 10.83 -7.84 -11.73
N GLU A 191 10.09 -8.20 -12.79
CA GLU A 191 10.44 -9.29 -13.68
C GLU A 191 11.42 -8.85 -14.75
N LYS A 192 11.78 -9.82 -15.61
CA LYS A 192 12.77 -9.64 -16.68
C LYS A 192 12.52 -8.40 -17.54
N ASP A 193 13.56 -7.57 -17.73
CA ASP A 193 13.54 -6.33 -18.51
C ASP A 193 12.43 -5.35 -18.03
N GLY A 194 11.98 -5.49 -16.76
CA GLY A 194 11.02 -4.61 -16.14
C GLY A 194 11.67 -3.40 -15.47
N PHE A 195 10.89 -2.35 -15.26
CA PHE A 195 11.32 -1.12 -14.58
C PHE A 195 10.33 -0.70 -13.50
N PHE A 196 10.83 -0.34 -12.35
CA PHE A 196 10.05 0.26 -11.27
C PHE A 196 10.74 1.53 -10.76
N ASN A 197 10.09 2.66 -10.97
CA ASN A 197 10.50 3.94 -10.41
C ASN A 197 9.51 4.36 -9.34
N ILE A 198 9.99 4.73 -8.16
CA ILE A 198 9.18 5.24 -7.07
C ILE A 198 9.69 6.58 -6.57
N HIS A 199 8.77 7.52 -6.41
CA HIS A 199 9.01 8.83 -5.83
C HIS A 199 8.10 9.00 -4.62
N THR A 200 8.67 9.23 -3.45
CA THR A 200 7.90 9.50 -2.23
C THR A 200 8.13 10.93 -1.79
N VAL A 201 7.06 11.68 -1.63
CA VAL A 201 7.07 13.04 -1.10
C VAL A 201 6.23 13.03 0.17
N SER A 202 6.82 13.44 1.29
CA SER A 202 6.11 13.52 2.57
C SER A 202 6.28 14.92 3.13
N THR A 203 5.16 15.63 3.28
CA THR A 203 5.08 16.94 3.91
C THR A 203 4.03 16.90 5.02
N GLY A 204 4.30 17.56 6.14
CA GLY A 204 3.41 17.46 7.32
C GLY A 204 3.59 16.15 8.09
N GLY A 205 2.51 15.68 8.72
CA GLY A 205 2.49 14.50 9.55
C GLY A 205 3.22 14.64 10.88
N SER A 206 2.85 13.84 11.88
CA SER A 206 3.63 13.69 13.11
C SER A 206 4.78 12.70 12.90
N PHE A 207 4.51 11.68 12.10
CA PHE A 207 5.49 10.68 11.69
C PHE A 207 5.19 10.17 10.28
N SER A 208 6.22 10.08 9.43
CA SER A 208 6.10 9.47 8.11
C SER A 208 7.24 8.48 7.89
N ARG A 209 6.90 7.24 7.54
CA ARG A 209 7.87 6.19 7.25
C ARG A 209 7.48 5.43 6.00
N ASN A 210 8.41 5.34 5.05
CA ASN A 210 8.28 4.48 3.88
C ASN A 210 9.35 3.38 3.97
N ARG A 211 8.92 2.12 4.11
CA ARG A 211 9.77 0.96 3.89
C ARG A 211 9.60 0.51 2.45
N ILE A 212 10.70 0.38 1.72
CA ILE A 212 10.67 -0.01 0.30
C ILE A 212 11.62 -1.19 0.11
N ASP A 213 11.06 -2.36 -0.19
CA ASP A 213 11.81 -3.58 -0.50
C ASP A 213 11.53 -3.95 -1.96
N VAL A 214 12.57 -4.18 -2.76
CA VAL A 214 12.44 -4.49 -4.20
C VAL A 214 13.18 -5.78 -4.53
N ASP A 215 12.44 -6.76 -5.04
CA ASP A 215 12.96 -8.01 -5.57
C ASP A 215 13.15 -7.91 -7.09
N LEU A 216 14.39 -7.95 -7.56
CA LEU A 216 14.72 -8.05 -8.97
C LEU A 216 14.87 -9.53 -9.35
N ILE A 217 13.86 -10.12 -9.99
CA ILE A 217 13.79 -11.58 -10.20
C ILE A 217 14.08 -12.03 -11.63
N GLY A 218 14.35 -11.10 -12.53
CA GLY A 218 14.67 -11.41 -13.92
C GLY A 218 15.94 -10.75 -14.44
N ASP A 219 16.52 -11.30 -15.49
CA ASP A 219 17.67 -10.67 -16.17
C ASP A 219 17.26 -9.29 -16.70
N GLY A 220 18.05 -8.27 -16.45
CA GLY A 220 17.80 -6.89 -16.92
C GLY A 220 16.76 -6.11 -16.10
N ALA A 221 16.30 -6.64 -14.96
CA ALA A 221 15.42 -5.93 -14.03
C ALA A 221 16.19 -4.89 -13.20
#